data_37aec135c5785a66f1ed5e082e85d2d9
#
_entry.id   37aec135c5785a66f1ed5e082e85d2d9
#
_cell.length_a   1.000
_cell.length_b   1.000
_cell.length_c   1.000
_cell.angle_alpha   90.00
_cell.angle_beta   90.00
_cell.angle_gamma   90.00
#
_symmetry.space_group_name_H-M   'P 1'
#
loop_
_entity.id
_entity.type
_entity.pdbx_description
1 polymer ?
#
loop_
_entity_poly.entity_id
_entity_poly.type
_entity_poly.pdbx_seq_one_letter_code
_entity_poly.pdbx_strand_id
1 'polypeptide(L)'
;MNTPILLMVYKKPETTKKVINALKKAGVTKLYISINIPLKKNKEEIIKNKAVIKIVKPISWNCKTRYKKRKKYVDAYTSYNEAIKWFFKNEKEGIILEDDTLPNKSFFIFCTKLLKKYRYNKKVSQICGSSFLNQKTTNETNYFFSNYNLCWGYATWRRSIQ
;
A
#
# COMPACT_ATOMS: atom_id res chain seq x y z
N MET A 1 -10.86 -3.35 10.05
CA MET A 1 -9.87 -4.34 9.56
C MET A 1 -8.51 -4.04 10.18
N ASN A 2 -7.90 -5.00 10.89
CA ASN A 2 -6.69 -4.79 11.69
C ASN A 2 -5.35 -5.02 10.93
N THR A 3 -5.40 -5.53 9.70
CA THR A 3 -4.17 -5.67 8.90
C THR A 3 -3.57 -4.29 8.63
N PRO A 4 -2.30 -4.05 9.01
CA PRO A 4 -1.68 -2.75 8.79
C PRO A 4 -1.47 -2.49 7.29
N ILE A 5 -1.66 -1.25 6.90
CA ILE A 5 -1.49 -0.83 5.50
C ILE A 5 -0.45 0.28 5.43
N LEU A 6 0.48 0.15 4.48
CA LEU A 6 1.34 1.23 4.03
C LEU A 6 0.74 1.86 2.77
N LEU A 7 0.46 3.14 2.82
CA LEU A 7 0.11 3.97 1.67
C LEU A 7 1.26 4.92 1.35
N MET A 8 1.77 4.83 0.14
CA MET A 8 2.80 5.74 -0.37
C MET A 8 2.16 6.79 -1.26
N VAL A 9 2.40 8.07 -0.97
CA VAL A 9 1.77 9.19 -1.68
C VAL A 9 2.79 10.22 -2.13
N TYR A 10 2.48 10.88 -3.27
CA TYR A 10 3.36 11.91 -3.83
C TYR A 10 2.59 13.13 -4.34
N LYS A 11 2.08 13.09 -5.59
CA LYS A 11 1.53 14.27 -6.31
C LYS A 11 0.26 14.00 -7.11
N LYS A 12 -0.49 12.98 -6.77
CA LYS A 12 -1.72 12.57 -7.48
C LYS A 12 -2.95 12.76 -6.58
N PRO A 13 -3.48 14.00 -6.40
CA PRO A 13 -4.55 14.26 -5.44
C PRO A 13 -5.85 13.52 -5.76
N GLU A 14 -6.24 13.41 -7.04
CA GLU A 14 -7.49 12.80 -7.43
C GLU A 14 -7.53 11.30 -7.12
N THR A 15 -6.45 10.58 -7.48
CA THR A 15 -6.35 9.14 -7.19
C THR A 15 -6.15 8.91 -5.69
N THR A 16 -5.32 9.70 -5.01
CA THR A 16 -5.14 9.65 -3.56
C THR A 16 -6.48 9.75 -2.83
N LYS A 17 -7.36 10.67 -3.23
CA LYS A 17 -8.70 10.83 -2.65
C LYS A 17 -9.54 9.57 -2.80
N LYS A 18 -9.51 8.94 -3.99
CA LYS A 18 -10.21 7.67 -4.25
C LYS A 18 -9.68 6.54 -3.36
N VAL A 19 -8.35 6.41 -3.25
CA VAL A 19 -7.71 5.39 -2.39
C VAL A 19 -8.06 5.60 -0.92
N ILE A 20 -7.97 6.82 -0.40
CA ILE A 20 -8.36 7.14 0.99
C ILE A 20 -9.82 6.77 1.26
N ASN A 21 -10.72 7.06 0.33
CA ASN A 21 -12.14 6.67 0.45
C ASN A 21 -12.33 5.15 0.46
N ALA A 22 -11.56 4.41 -0.36
CA ALA A 22 -11.59 2.94 -0.36
C ALA A 22 -11.10 2.36 0.97
N LEU A 23 -10.04 2.92 1.55
CA LEU A 23 -9.52 2.54 2.88
C LEU A 23 -10.56 2.79 3.98
N LYS A 24 -11.24 3.95 3.95
CA LYS A 24 -12.33 4.27 4.87
C LYS A 24 -13.48 3.29 4.76
N LYS A 25 -13.95 3.02 3.53
CA LYS A 25 -15.04 2.05 3.26
C LYS A 25 -14.68 0.62 3.67
N ALA A 26 -13.41 0.25 3.60
CA ALA A 26 -12.92 -1.06 4.03
C ALA A 26 -12.77 -1.16 5.56
N GLY A 27 -12.97 -0.08 6.31
CA GLY A 27 -12.85 -0.04 7.77
C GLY A 27 -11.41 -0.28 8.25
N VAL A 28 -10.43 0.31 7.56
CA VAL A 28 -9.01 0.21 7.94
C VAL A 28 -8.77 0.92 9.26
N THR A 29 -8.17 0.22 10.22
CA THR A 29 -7.92 0.76 11.57
C THR A 29 -6.46 1.03 11.87
N LYS A 30 -5.53 0.66 10.97
CA LYS A 30 -4.09 0.87 11.15
C LYS A 30 -3.44 1.25 9.82
N LEU A 31 -2.98 2.50 9.72
CA LEU A 31 -2.51 3.10 8.48
C LEU A 31 -1.15 3.79 8.67
N TYR A 32 -0.22 3.47 7.80
CA TYR A 32 1.08 4.12 7.66
C TYR A 32 1.08 4.91 6.37
N ILE A 33 1.40 6.19 6.42
CA ILE A 33 1.43 7.06 5.25
C ILE A 33 2.84 7.61 5.05
N SER A 34 3.47 7.20 3.96
CA SER A 34 4.78 7.71 3.54
C SER A 34 4.57 8.79 2.48
N ILE A 35 5.01 10.01 2.78
CA ILE A 35 4.82 11.19 1.93
C ILE A 35 6.17 11.58 1.34
N ASN A 36 6.34 11.39 0.01
CA ASN A 36 7.46 11.98 -0.71
C ASN A 36 7.17 13.44 -1.04
N ILE A 37 8.20 14.25 -1.27
CA ILE A 37 8.07 15.67 -1.60
C ILE A 37 8.75 15.96 -2.94
N PRO A 38 8.26 16.94 -3.72
CA PRO A 38 8.85 17.32 -4.99
C PRO A 38 10.13 18.15 -4.81
N LEU A 39 10.88 18.26 -5.90
CA LEU A 39 11.98 19.22 -6.00
C LEU A 39 11.47 20.65 -5.81
N LYS A 40 12.24 21.49 -5.10
CA LYS A 40 11.86 22.89 -4.80
C LYS A 40 11.59 23.74 -6.04
N LYS A 41 12.25 23.45 -7.16
CA LYS A 41 12.08 24.17 -8.45
C LYS A 41 10.78 23.83 -9.18
N ASN A 42 10.11 22.71 -8.85
CA ASN A 42 8.89 22.29 -9.54
C ASN A 42 7.64 22.81 -8.83
N LYS A 43 7.21 24.01 -9.19
CA LYS A 43 6.05 24.69 -8.58
C LYS A 43 4.74 23.91 -8.73
N GLU A 44 4.49 23.33 -9.90
CA GLU A 44 3.26 22.55 -10.17
C GLU A 44 3.17 21.31 -9.27
N GLU A 45 4.25 20.53 -9.20
CA GLU A 45 4.28 19.36 -8.31
C GLU A 45 4.15 19.73 -6.83
N ILE A 46 4.68 20.89 -6.42
CA ILE A 46 4.52 21.40 -5.05
C ILE A 46 3.04 21.66 -4.73
N ILE A 47 2.30 22.26 -5.66
CA ILE A 47 0.85 22.51 -5.48
C ILE A 47 0.10 21.18 -5.35
N LYS A 48 0.33 20.24 -6.27
CA LYS A 48 -0.27 18.91 -6.25
C LYS A 48 0.08 18.14 -4.96
N ASN A 49 1.34 18.19 -4.54
CA ASN A 49 1.79 17.53 -3.30
C ASN A 49 1.13 18.15 -2.04
N LYS A 50 0.99 19.48 -1.98
CA LYS A 50 0.24 20.14 -0.90
C LYS A 50 -1.22 19.68 -0.86
N ALA A 51 -1.87 19.51 -2.02
CA ALA A 51 -3.23 18.99 -2.10
C ALA A 51 -3.31 17.54 -1.58
N VAL A 52 -2.37 16.68 -1.97
CA VAL A 52 -2.27 15.30 -1.43
C VAL A 52 -2.12 15.32 0.10
N ILE A 53 -1.25 16.17 0.65
CA ILE A 53 -1.05 16.28 2.10
C ILE A 53 -2.36 16.66 2.80
N LYS A 54 -3.15 17.59 2.25
CA LYS A 54 -4.47 17.96 2.80
C LYS A 54 -5.48 16.81 2.79
N ILE A 55 -5.40 15.91 1.78
CA ILE A 55 -6.28 14.74 1.68
C ILE A 55 -5.92 13.68 2.73
N VAL A 56 -4.62 13.44 2.94
CA VAL A 56 -4.17 12.38 3.85
C VAL A 56 -4.02 12.84 5.30
N LYS A 57 -4.17 14.13 5.59
CA LYS A 57 -4.01 14.72 6.92
C LYS A 57 -5.07 15.81 7.17
N PRO A 58 -6.02 15.60 8.09
CA PRO A 58 -6.21 14.44 8.99
C PRO A 58 -7.00 13.29 8.34
N ILE A 59 -6.82 12.08 8.88
CA ILE A 59 -7.69 10.94 8.53
C ILE A 59 -9.00 11.07 9.30
N SER A 60 -10.14 11.03 8.59
CA SER A 60 -11.47 11.39 9.10
C SER A 60 -12.29 10.23 9.70
N TRP A 61 -11.65 9.11 10.05
CA TRP A 61 -12.30 7.97 10.70
C TRP A 61 -11.41 7.38 11.80
N ASN A 62 -11.95 6.52 12.64
CA ASN A 62 -11.19 5.88 13.72
C ASN A 62 -10.10 4.94 13.15
N CYS A 63 -8.90 5.48 13.01
CA CYS A 63 -7.74 4.80 12.43
C CYS A 63 -6.45 5.27 13.12
N LYS A 64 -5.70 4.33 13.67
CA LYS A 64 -4.35 4.60 14.19
C LYS A 64 -3.41 4.88 13.03
N THR A 65 -3.09 6.15 12.81
CA THR A 65 -2.30 6.60 11.66
C THR A 65 -0.91 7.04 12.09
N ARG A 66 0.10 6.60 11.33
CA ARG A 66 1.49 7.06 11.45
C ARG A 66 1.95 7.68 10.15
N TYR A 67 2.71 8.78 10.24
CA TYR A 67 3.19 9.54 9.09
C TYR A 67 4.71 9.54 9.04
N LYS A 68 5.26 9.31 7.84
CA LYS A 68 6.65 9.56 7.49
C LYS A 68 6.67 10.61 6.37
N LYS A 69 6.87 11.88 6.71
CA LYS A 69 7.05 12.95 5.74
C LYS A 69 8.54 13.23 5.57
N ARG A 70 9.01 13.29 4.32
CA ARG A 70 10.39 13.61 4.01
C ARG A 70 10.69 15.08 4.16
N LYS A 71 11.93 15.40 4.49
CA LYS A 71 12.45 16.79 4.56
C LYS A 71 13.09 17.23 3.24
N LYS A 72 13.57 16.28 2.43
CA LYS A 72 14.23 16.50 1.14
C LYS A 72 13.61 15.60 0.08
N TYR A 73 13.69 16.04 -1.18
CA TYR A 73 13.36 15.19 -2.32
C TYR A 73 14.29 13.98 -2.36
N VAL A 74 13.73 12.84 -2.71
CA VAL A 74 14.45 11.64 -3.10
C VAL A 74 13.75 11.04 -4.32
N ASP A 75 14.48 10.30 -5.14
CA ASP A 75 13.93 9.58 -6.27
C ASP A 75 12.89 8.53 -5.85
N ALA A 76 12.16 8.00 -6.82
CA ALA A 76 11.07 7.06 -6.57
C ALA A 76 11.57 5.77 -5.90
N TYR A 77 12.69 5.22 -6.37
CA TYR A 77 13.28 3.99 -5.84
C TYR A 77 13.67 4.13 -4.37
N THR A 78 14.42 5.19 -4.04
CA THR A 78 14.81 5.51 -2.66
C THR A 78 13.59 5.74 -1.77
N SER A 79 12.59 6.48 -2.29
CA SER A 79 11.35 6.75 -1.56
C SER A 79 10.60 5.47 -1.21
N TYR A 80 10.46 4.59 -2.20
CA TYR A 80 9.78 3.30 -2.05
C TYR A 80 10.49 2.42 -1.00
N ASN A 81 11.79 2.17 -1.19
CA ASN A 81 12.56 1.30 -0.31
C ASN A 81 12.58 1.77 1.15
N GLU A 82 12.74 3.08 1.37
CA GLU A 82 12.73 3.61 2.73
C GLU A 82 11.32 3.59 3.35
N ALA A 83 10.25 3.71 2.58
CA ALA A 83 8.89 3.55 3.07
C ALA A 83 8.64 2.11 3.52
N ILE A 84 9.05 1.12 2.71
CA ILE A 84 8.96 -0.31 3.01
C ILE A 84 9.77 -0.65 4.27
N LYS A 85 11.04 -0.24 4.34
CA LYS A 85 11.90 -0.46 5.51
C LYS A 85 11.29 0.14 6.79
N TRP A 86 10.78 1.37 6.70
CA TRP A 86 10.13 2.02 7.84
C TRP A 86 8.86 1.29 8.29
N PHE A 87 8.04 0.84 7.36
CA PHE A 87 6.83 0.08 7.65
C PHE A 87 7.16 -1.24 8.35
N PHE A 88 8.06 -2.04 7.78
CA PHE A 88 8.43 -3.34 8.32
C PHE A 88 9.35 -3.27 9.56
N LYS A 89 9.92 -2.12 9.89
CA LYS A 89 10.52 -1.89 11.21
C LYS A 89 9.45 -1.95 12.32
N ASN A 90 8.22 -1.55 12.02
CA ASN A 90 7.10 -1.49 12.97
C ASN A 90 6.13 -2.67 12.87
N GLU A 91 6.00 -3.30 11.69
CA GLU A 91 5.01 -4.35 11.43
C GLU A 91 5.68 -5.64 10.96
N LYS A 92 5.07 -6.79 11.29
CA LYS A 92 5.55 -8.10 10.85
C LYS A 92 5.04 -8.47 9.46
N GLU A 93 3.86 -7.96 9.10
CA GLU A 93 3.17 -8.20 7.83
C GLU A 93 2.25 -7.03 7.51
N GLY A 94 1.85 -6.87 6.27
CA GLY A 94 0.89 -5.85 5.88
C GLY A 94 0.68 -5.70 4.39
N ILE A 95 -0.21 -4.78 4.04
CA ILE A 95 -0.61 -4.45 2.67
C ILE A 95 0.13 -3.19 2.24
N ILE A 96 0.62 -3.19 1.02
CA ILE A 96 1.36 -2.09 0.41
C ILE A 96 0.54 -1.52 -0.74
N LEU A 97 0.29 -0.23 -0.72
CA LEU A 97 -0.48 0.50 -1.73
C LEU A 97 0.26 1.79 -2.15
N GLU A 98 0.05 2.16 -3.40
CA GLU A 98 0.42 3.47 -3.93
C GLU A 98 -0.82 4.35 -4.09
N ASP A 99 -0.63 5.66 -4.27
CA ASP A 99 -1.70 6.65 -4.32
C ASP A 99 -2.57 6.60 -5.59
N ASP A 100 -2.25 5.73 -6.53
CA ASP A 100 -3.01 5.43 -7.76
C ASP A 100 -3.48 3.97 -7.85
N THR A 101 -3.21 3.16 -6.87
CA THR A 101 -3.70 1.79 -6.77
C THR A 101 -5.03 1.75 -6.03
N LEU A 102 -6.14 1.63 -6.76
CA LEU A 102 -7.50 1.63 -6.18
C LEU A 102 -7.96 0.20 -5.85
N PRO A 103 -7.88 -0.24 -4.57
CA PRO A 103 -8.33 -1.57 -4.18
C PRO A 103 -9.84 -1.62 -3.98
N ASN A 104 -10.43 -2.78 -4.27
CA ASN A 104 -11.80 -3.10 -3.89
C ASN A 104 -11.85 -3.78 -2.50
N LYS A 105 -13.05 -3.97 -1.96
CA LYS A 105 -13.23 -4.58 -0.63
C LYS A 105 -12.70 -6.01 -0.56
N SER A 106 -12.86 -6.80 -1.62
CA SER A 106 -12.42 -8.19 -1.67
C SER A 106 -10.90 -8.33 -1.62
N PHE A 107 -10.15 -7.38 -2.19
CA PHE A 107 -8.69 -7.33 -2.10
C PHE A 107 -8.20 -7.35 -0.64
N PHE A 108 -8.78 -6.51 0.22
CA PHE A 108 -8.37 -6.44 1.61
C PHE A 108 -8.67 -7.74 2.37
N ILE A 109 -9.84 -8.35 2.11
CA ILE A 109 -10.23 -9.64 2.71
C ILE A 109 -9.28 -10.73 2.26
N PHE A 110 -9.00 -10.79 0.97
CA PHE A 110 -8.09 -11.74 0.33
C PHE A 110 -6.69 -11.64 0.94
N CYS A 111 -6.09 -10.47 0.92
CA CYS A 111 -4.76 -10.23 1.49
C CYS A 111 -4.69 -10.61 2.97
N THR A 112 -5.67 -10.22 3.77
CA THR A 112 -5.70 -10.52 5.21
C THR A 112 -5.77 -12.02 5.47
N LYS A 113 -6.62 -12.75 4.74
CA LYS A 113 -6.75 -14.22 4.87
C LYS A 113 -5.46 -14.93 4.48
N LEU A 114 -4.85 -14.55 3.36
CA LEU A 114 -3.65 -15.21 2.86
C LEU A 114 -2.39 -14.84 3.65
N LEU A 115 -2.28 -13.60 4.16
CA LEU A 115 -1.23 -13.24 5.12
C LEU A 115 -1.26 -14.17 6.34
N LYS A 116 -2.44 -14.43 6.91
CA LYS A 116 -2.59 -15.36 8.03
C LYS A 116 -2.26 -16.79 7.64
N LYS A 117 -2.78 -17.27 6.50
CA LYS A 117 -2.61 -18.65 6.03
C LYS A 117 -1.14 -18.98 5.76
N TYR A 118 -0.40 -18.08 5.09
CA TYR A 118 0.97 -18.33 4.65
C TYR A 118 2.05 -17.68 5.52
N ARG A 119 1.70 -17.22 6.71
CA ARG A 119 2.63 -16.49 7.62
C ARG A 119 3.95 -17.21 7.85
N TYR A 120 3.93 -18.51 7.99
CA TYR A 120 5.10 -19.34 8.27
C TYR A 120 5.65 -20.07 7.05
N ASN A 121 4.98 -20.00 5.91
CA ASN A 121 5.43 -20.65 4.69
C ASN A 121 6.44 -19.76 3.95
N LYS A 122 7.73 -20.06 4.07
CA LYS A 122 8.83 -19.29 3.43
C LYS A 122 8.84 -19.37 1.91
N LYS A 123 8.14 -20.32 1.29
CA LYS A 123 8.01 -20.44 -0.18
C LYS A 123 7.07 -19.37 -0.75
N VAL A 124 6.21 -18.76 0.06
CA VAL A 124 5.31 -17.68 -0.34
C VAL A 124 5.88 -16.36 0.17
N SER A 125 6.34 -15.50 -0.73
CA SER A 125 6.97 -14.21 -0.40
C SER A 125 5.99 -13.03 -0.47
N GLN A 126 4.99 -13.10 -1.38
CA GLN A 126 4.09 -12.00 -1.67
C GLN A 126 2.69 -12.52 -2.04
N ILE A 127 1.68 -11.69 -1.80
CA ILE A 127 0.29 -11.89 -2.22
C ILE A 127 -0.09 -10.74 -3.12
N CYS A 128 -0.31 -11.00 -4.42
CA CYS A 128 -0.67 -9.97 -5.39
C CYS A 128 -2.20 -9.84 -5.48
N GLY A 129 -2.68 -8.60 -5.60
CA GLY A 129 -4.09 -8.31 -5.76
C GLY A 129 -4.57 -8.26 -7.20
N SER A 130 -3.64 -8.35 -8.16
CA SER A 130 -3.90 -8.23 -9.59
C SER A 130 -3.53 -9.51 -10.32
N SER A 131 -4.24 -9.80 -11.42
CA SER A 131 -3.90 -10.87 -12.36
C SER A 131 -4.18 -10.39 -13.78
N PHE A 132 -3.29 -10.72 -14.71
CA PHE A 132 -3.50 -10.51 -16.15
C PHE A 132 -4.06 -11.76 -16.87
N LEU A 133 -4.26 -12.85 -16.12
CA LEU A 133 -4.79 -14.06 -16.68
C LEU A 133 -6.33 -13.95 -16.79
N ASN A 134 -6.85 -13.98 -18.02
CA ASN A 134 -8.29 -14.06 -18.29
C ASN A 134 -8.86 -15.48 -18.03
N GLN A 135 -8.07 -16.37 -17.46
CA GLN A 135 -8.52 -17.73 -17.17
C GLN A 135 -9.44 -17.70 -15.95
N LYS A 136 -10.66 -18.19 -16.11
CA LYS A 136 -11.45 -18.71 -15.00
C LYS A 136 -10.58 -19.76 -14.33
N THR A 137 -10.22 -19.55 -13.07
CA THR A 137 -9.53 -20.57 -12.28
C THR A 137 -10.41 -21.81 -12.28
N THR A 138 -10.01 -22.84 -12.99
CA THR A 138 -10.76 -24.10 -13.17
C THR A 138 -10.73 -24.99 -11.93
N ASN A 139 -10.03 -24.55 -10.88
CA ASN A 139 -9.80 -25.30 -9.65
C ASN A 139 -10.59 -24.67 -8.50
N GLU A 140 -10.88 -25.47 -7.49
CA GLU A 140 -11.60 -25.14 -6.26
C GLU A 140 -11.01 -23.94 -5.45
N THR A 141 -9.85 -23.42 -5.88
CA THR A 141 -9.18 -22.28 -5.25
C THR A 141 -9.35 -21.01 -6.07
N ASN A 142 -9.74 -19.92 -5.41
CA ASN A 142 -9.89 -18.59 -6.02
C ASN A 142 -8.55 -17.86 -6.22
N TYR A 143 -7.42 -18.53 -6.24
CA TYR A 143 -6.09 -17.99 -6.48
C TYR A 143 -5.13 -19.08 -6.95
N PHE A 144 -4.00 -18.68 -7.52
CA PHE A 144 -2.94 -19.56 -7.98
C PHE A 144 -1.57 -19.07 -7.50
N PHE A 145 -0.56 -19.94 -7.55
CA PHE A 145 0.83 -19.57 -7.28
C PHE A 145 1.54 -19.19 -8.58
N SER A 146 2.43 -18.20 -8.47
CA SER A 146 3.23 -17.72 -9.59
C SER A 146 4.64 -17.37 -9.11
N ASN A 147 5.62 -17.54 -9.98
CA ASN A 147 6.98 -17.03 -9.77
C ASN A 147 7.09 -15.53 -10.12
N TYR A 148 6.07 -14.97 -10.76
CA TYR A 148 6.00 -13.57 -11.16
C TYR A 148 5.09 -12.81 -10.21
N ASN A 149 5.61 -11.78 -9.57
CA ASN A 149 4.85 -10.90 -8.69
C ASN A 149 4.50 -9.58 -9.40
N LEU A 150 3.35 -9.04 -9.05
CA LEU A 150 2.86 -7.75 -9.53
C LEU A 150 2.90 -6.73 -8.39
N CYS A 151 3.27 -5.49 -8.71
CA CYS A 151 3.45 -4.42 -7.72
C CYS A 151 2.20 -3.58 -7.48
N TRP A 152 1.13 -3.74 -8.25
CA TRP A 152 -0.09 -2.93 -8.14
C TRP A 152 -1.00 -3.38 -7.00
N GLY A 153 -0.61 -3.01 -5.78
CA GLY A 153 -1.27 -3.44 -4.56
C GLY A 153 -0.97 -4.89 -4.22
N TYR A 154 -0.26 -5.08 -3.14
CA TYR A 154 0.15 -6.40 -2.68
C TYR A 154 0.24 -6.46 -1.16
N ALA A 155 0.32 -7.67 -0.63
CA ALA A 155 0.62 -7.91 0.77
C ALA A 155 1.87 -8.79 0.91
N THR A 156 2.63 -8.57 1.98
CA THR A 156 3.87 -9.31 2.22
C THR A 156 4.24 -9.29 3.70
N TRP A 157 5.32 -9.97 4.04
CA TRP A 157 5.84 -10.10 5.40
C TRP A 157 7.24 -9.47 5.51
N ARG A 158 7.58 -9.00 6.71
CA ARG A 158 8.95 -8.53 7.02
C ARG A 158 10.00 -9.53 6.58
N ARG A 159 9.78 -10.83 6.81
CA ARG A 159 10.70 -11.91 6.44
C ARG A 159 11.03 -12.00 4.95
N SER A 160 10.21 -11.39 4.09
CA SER A 160 10.38 -11.41 2.63
C SER A 160 11.10 -10.17 2.09
N ILE A 161 11.39 -9.18 2.96
CA ILE A 161 12.00 -7.89 2.59
C ILE A 161 13.47 -7.81 3.04
N GLN A 162 13.90 -8.75 3.85
CA GLN A 162 15.28 -8.85 4.37
C GLN A 162 16.23 -9.42 3.33
#